data_ba70984b866305513e7dc49d0cb18ba6
#
_entry.id   ba70984b866305513e7dc49d0cb18ba6
#
_cell.length_a   1.000
_cell.length_b   1.000
_cell.length_c   1.000
_cell.angle_alpha   90.00
_cell.angle_beta   90.00
_cell.angle_gamma   90.00
#
_symmetry.space_group_name_H-M   'P 1'
#
loop_
_entity.id
_entity.type
_entity.pdbx_description
1 polymer ?
#
loop_
_entity_poly.entity_id
_entity_poly.type
_entity_poly.pdbx_seq_one_letter_code
_entity_poly.pdbx_strand_id
1 'polypeptide(L)'
;IISREAVGSKRAQLGEGNIIMPSAVVNAYASIGHYCIINTSSIIEHDAAIGDGVHISTNAVINGSSIVGSCSFIGSSAILGNDIEIGAGSIISAGEGILKDVPEGTFFKRRSQESSDA
;
A
#
# COMPACT_ATOMS: atom_id res chain seq x y z
N ILE A 1 -0.51 0.88 -17.04
CA ILE A 1 -1.64 0.04 -17.46
C ILE A 1 -2.67 0.01 -16.35
N ILE A 2 -3.88 0.39 -16.68
CA ILE A 2 -4.97 0.42 -15.71
C ILE A 2 -6.04 -0.55 -16.18
N SER A 3 -6.39 -1.51 -15.32
CA SER A 3 -7.43 -2.46 -15.64
C SER A 3 -8.79 -1.77 -15.75
N ARG A 4 -9.63 -2.28 -16.65
CA ARG A 4 -11.00 -1.78 -16.78
C ARG A 4 -11.82 -2.04 -15.51
N GLU A 5 -11.48 -3.08 -14.77
CA GLU A 5 -12.19 -3.42 -13.55
C GLU A 5 -11.68 -2.68 -12.34
N ALA A 6 -10.67 -1.83 -12.49
CA ALA A 6 -10.22 -0.97 -11.41
C ALA A 6 -11.17 0.21 -11.26
N VAL A 7 -11.30 0.71 -10.04
CA VAL A 7 -12.14 1.87 -9.73
C VAL A 7 -11.23 3.01 -9.30
N GLY A 8 -11.17 4.06 -10.09
CA GLY A 8 -10.33 5.22 -9.80
C GLY A 8 -11.15 6.48 -9.70
N SER A 9 -10.91 7.27 -8.67
CA SER A 9 -11.52 8.58 -8.57
C SER A 9 -10.90 9.54 -9.58
N LYS A 10 -11.70 10.39 -10.17
CA LYS A 10 -11.20 11.44 -11.04
C LYS A 10 -10.33 12.45 -10.30
N ARG A 11 -10.45 12.50 -8.98
CA ARG A 11 -9.66 13.42 -8.16
C ARG A 11 -8.38 12.80 -7.63
N ALA A 12 -8.11 11.55 -7.97
CA ALA A 12 -6.84 10.91 -7.63
C ALA A 12 -5.78 11.35 -8.62
N GLN A 13 -4.53 11.39 -8.17
CA GLN A 13 -3.38 11.71 -9.02
C GLN A 13 -2.55 10.46 -9.23
N LEU A 14 -2.26 10.16 -10.47
CA LEU A 14 -1.46 8.99 -10.83
C LEU A 14 -0.24 9.44 -11.62
N GLY A 15 0.92 8.97 -11.21
CA GLY A 15 2.14 9.15 -11.99
C GLY A 15 2.17 8.24 -13.20
N GLU A 16 3.35 8.05 -13.75
CA GLU A 16 3.55 7.30 -14.99
C GLU A 16 4.02 5.87 -14.70
N GLY A 17 3.73 4.97 -15.64
CA GLY A 17 4.26 3.61 -15.60
C GLY A 17 3.61 2.72 -14.55
N ASN A 18 2.50 3.12 -14.00
CA ASN A 18 1.82 2.33 -12.96
C ASN A 18 1.05 1.17 -13.56
N ILE A 19 0.95 0.09 -12.79
CA ILE A 19 0.10 -1.04 -13.12
C ILE A 19 -0.99 -1.10 -12.06
N ILE A 20 -2.24 -0.93 -12.48
CA ILE A 20 -3.38 -0.99 -11.57
C ILE A 20 -4.25 -2.15 -12.00
N MET A 21 -4.34 -3.12 -11.12
CA MET A 21 -4.92 -4.43 -11.43
C MET A 21 -6.43 -4.43 -11.22
N PRO A 22 -7.12 -5.51 -11.66
CA PRO A 22 -8.56 -5.60 -11.53
C PRO A 22 -9.03 -5.42 -10.09
N SER A 23 -10.16 -4.73 -9.94
CA SER A 23 -10.82 -4.50 -8.67
C SER A 23 -10.02 -3.68 -7.66
N ALA A 24 -8.87 -3.14 -8.05
CA ALA A 24 -8.18 -2.18 -7.22
C ALA A 24 -9.00 -0.89 -7.15
N VAL A 25 -8.96 -0.21 -6.01
CA VAL A 25 -9.72 1.02 -5.79
C VAL A 25 -8.75 2.12 -5.39
N VAL A 26 -8.82 3.26 -6.09
CA VAL A 26 -8.03 4.44 -5.75
C VAL A 26 -9.01 5.57 -5.49
N ASN A 27 -9.13 5.99 -4.26
CA ASN A 27 -10.15 6.94 -3.84
C ASN A 27 -9.71 8.40 -4.01
N ALA A 28 -10.62 9.31 -3.68
CA ALA A 28 -10.45 10.73 -3.94
C ALA A 28 -9.22 11.31 -3.26
N TYR A 29 -8.50 12.13 -3.99
CA TYR A 29 -7.31 12.85 -3.52
C TYR A 29 -6.16 11.96 -3.10
N ALA A 30 -6.24 10.65 -3.36
CA ALA A 30 -5.07 9.78 -3.22
C ALA A 30 -4.05 10.17 -4.30
N SER A 31 -2.78 10.04 -3.99
CA SER A 31 -1.72 10.25 -4.96
C SER A 31 -0.85 9.01 -5.05
N ILE A 32 -0.55 8.60 -6.27
CA ILE A 32 0.31 7.46 -6.53
C ILE A 32 1.44 7.96 -7.41
N GLY A 33 2.68 7.70 -7.00
CA GLY A 33 3.85 8.13 -7.74
C GLY A 33 4.02 7.34 -9.04
N HIS A 34 5.28 7.12 -9.43
CA HIS A 34 5.60 6.48 -10.70
C HIS A 34 6.00 5.03 -10.49
N TYR A 35 5.70 4.18 -11.47
CA TYR A 35 6.17 2.78 -11.54
C TYR A 35 5.74 1.96 -10.34
N CYS A 36 4.53 2.18 -9.88
CA CYS A 36 3.95 1.41 -8.79
C CYS A 36 3.13 0.25 -9.32
N ILE A 37 2.95 -0.76 -8.48
CA ILE A 37 2.02 -1.84 -8.74
C ILE A 37 0.93 -1.75 -7.66
N ILE A 38 -0.30 -1.52 -8.09
CA ILE A 38 -1.46 -1.50 -7.22
C ILE A 38 -2.24 -2.77 -7.56
N ASN A 39 -2.01 -3.79 -6.77
CA ASN A 39 -2.40 -5.14 -7.14
C ASN A 39 -3.89 -5.41 -6.96
N THR A 40 -4.31 -6.61 -7.34
CA THR A 40 -5.72 -6.99 -7.39
C THR A 40 -6.44 -6.74 -6.07
N SER A 41 -7.58 -6.08 -6.15
CA SER A 41 -8.47 -5.80 -5.00
C SER A 41 -7.81 -5.02 -3.87
N SER A 42 -6.67 -4.40 -4.10
CA SER A 42 -6.11 -3.51 -3.08
C SER A 42 -6.87 -2.20 -3.06
N ILE A 43 -6.83 -1.50 -1.94
CA ILE A 43 -7.58 -0.27 -1.74
C ILE A 43 -6.64 0.82 -1.26
N ILE A 44 -6.61 1.93 -2.01
CA ILE A 44 -5.90 3.14 -1.62
C ILE A 44 -6.97 4.16 -1.27
N GLU A 45 -7.11 4.46 0.01
CA GLU A 45 -8.19 5.31 0.49
C GLU A 45 -7.89 6.80 0.27
N HIS A 46 -8.86 7.64 0.61
CA HIS A 46 -8.81 9.07 0.36
C HIS A 46 -7.56 9.70 0.97
N ASP A 47 -6.95 10.61 0.23
CA ASP A 47 -5.79 11.39 0.68
C ASP A 47 -4.54 10.57 1.02
N ALA A 48 -4.53 9.29 0.75
CA ALA A 48 -3.32 8.49 0.94
C ALA A 48 -2.29 8.86 -0.13
N ALA A 49 -1.01 8.76 0.23
CA ALA A 49 0.08 9.10 -0.67
C ALA A 49 1.02 7.92 -0.82
N ILE A 50 1.19 7.45 -2.04
CA ILE A 50 2.05 6.31 -2.36
C ILE A 50 3.24 6.84 -3.15
N GLY A 51 4.44 6.60 -2.66
CA GLY A 51 5.67 7.05 -3.34
C GLY A 51 5.94 6.29 -4.62
N ASP A 52 7.14 6.47 -5.17
CA ASP A 52 7.52 5.81 -6.43
C ASP A 52 7.96 4.39 -6.18
N GLY A 53 7.72 3.52 -7.16
CA GLY A 53 8.23 2.14 -7.12
C GLY A 53 7.64 1.29 -6.02
N VAL A 54 6.48 1.63 -5.52
CA VAL A 54 5.83 0.90 -4.41
C VAL A 54 4.99 -0.23 -4.96
N HIS A 55 5.02 -1.35 -4.29
CA HIS A 55 4.13 -2.47 -4.60
C HIS A 55 3.12 -2.64 -3.46
N ILE A 56 1.87 -2.35 -3.77
CA ILE A 56 0.75 -2.61 -2.86
C ILE A 56 0.16 -3.93 -3.31
N SER A 57 0.34 -4.96 -2.51
CA SER A 57 0.03 -6.32 -2.93
C SER A 57 -1.48 -6.62 -2.84
N THR A 58 -1.85 -7.82 -3.26
CA THR A 58 -3.25 -8.22 -3.39
C THR A 58 -4.03 -8.02 -2.10
N ASN A 59 -5.18 -7.35 -2.21
CA ASN A 59 -6.11 -7.18 -1.11
C ASN A 59 -5.56 -6.37 0.08
N ALA A 60 -4.46 -5.66 -0.12
CA ALA A 60 -3.95 -4.78 0.93
C ALA A 60 -4.78 -3.50 0.98
N VAL A 61 -4.86 -2.88 2.14
CA VAL A 61 -5.65 -1.67 2.35
C VAL A 61 -4.77 -0.59 2.95
N ILE A 62 -4.68 0.55 2.24
CA ILE A 62 -3.98 1.72 2.74
C ILE A 62 -5.06 2.73 3.12
N ASN A 63 -5.29 2.88 4.41
CA ASN A 63 -6.37 3.74 4.88
C ASN A 63 -6.02 5.22 4.76
N GLY A 64 -7.03 6.07 5.04
CA GLY A 64 -6.97 7.47 4.70
C GLY A 64 -5.77 8.22 5.24
N SER A 65 -5.23 9.10 4.43
CA SER A 65 -4.11 10.00 4.75
C SER A 65 -2.82 9.29 5.14
N SER A 66 -2.73 7.99 4.93
CA SER A 66 -1.48 7.26 5.18
C SER A 66 -0.49 7.51 4.06
N ILE A 67 0.80 7.39 4.38
CA ILE A 67 1.89 7.64 3.44
C ILE A 67 2.74 6.37 3.35
N VAL A 68 2.98 5.90 2.13
CA VAL A 68 3.89 4.77 1.90
C VAL A 68 5.09 5.29 1.14
N GLY A 69 6.25 5.25 1.77
CA GLY A 69 7.49 5.76 1.18
C GLY A 69 7.93 4.95 -0.03
N SER A 70 8.73 5.58 -0.87
CA SER A 70 9.16 4.98 -2.14
C SER A 70 9.85 3.64 -1.96
N CYS A 71 9.67 2.78 -2.94
CA CYS A 71 10.31 1.46 -3.01
C CYS A 71 9.91 0.51 -1.88
N SER A 72 8.78 0.77 -1.23
CA SER A 72 8.27 -0.11 -0.18
C SER A 72 7.38 -1.20 -0.77
N PHE A 73 7.25 -2.28 -0.03
CA PHE A 73 6.38 -3.39 -0.38
C PHE A 73 5.37 -3.60 0.75
N ILE A 74 4.10 -3.54 0.42
CA ILE A 74 3.02 -3.80 1.38
C ILE A 74 2.42 -5.15 1.03
N GLY A 75 2.58 -6.12 1.91
CA GLY A 75 2.20 -7.50 1.65
C GLY A 75 0.71 -7.72 1.50
N SER A 76 0.36 -8.86 0.92
CA SER A 76 -1.04 -9.20 0.65
C SER A 76 -1.86 -9.17 1.93
N SER A 77 -3.05 -8.57 1.84
CA SER A 77 -4.00 -8.46 2.95
C SER A 77 -3.47 -7.70 4.16
N ALA A 78 -2.36 -6.99 4.03
CA ALA A 78 -1.91 -6.09 5.08
C ALA A 78 -2.81 -4.87 5.12
N ILE A 79 -3.01 -4.30 6.29
CA ILE A 79 -3.90 -3.16 6.48
C ILE A 79 -3.16 -2.10 7.27
N LEU A 80 -3.02 -0.90 6.68
CA LEU A 80 -2.53 0.26 7.40
C LEU A 80 -3.72 1.02 7.97
N GLY A 81 -3.62 1.44 9.22
CA GLY A 81 -4.61 2.34 9.80
C GLY A 81 -4.56 3.71 9.16
N ASN A 82 -5.40 4.62 9.64
CA ASN A 82 -5.38 6.01 9.13
C ASN A 82 -4.14 6.75 9.62
N ASP A 83 -3.65 7.65 8.80
CA ASP A 83 -2.53 8.55 9.17
C ASP A 83 -1.26 7.83 9.58
N ILE A 84 -1.00 6.68 8.95
CA ILE A 84 0.22 5.89 9.20
C ILE A 84 1.26 6.25 8.16
N GLU A 85 2.50 6.41 8.59
CA GLU A 85 3.60 6.63 7.66
C GLU A 85 4.54 5.43 7.64
N ILE A 86 4.74 4.86 6.44
CA ILE A 86 5.69 3.78 6.21
C ILE A 86 6.91 4.40 5.55
N GLY A 87 8.06 4.32 6.20
CA GLY A 87 9.29 4.87 5.64
C GLY A 87 9.73 4.14 4.37
N ALA A 88 10.47 4.85 3.53
CA ALA A 88 10.89 4.32 2.23
C ALA A 88 11.67 3.00 2.38
N GLY A 89 11.56 2.16 1.38
CA GLY A 89 12.30 0.90 1.35
C GLY A 89 11.87 -0.11 2.39
N SER A 90 10.70 0.02 2.97
CA SER A 90 10.21 -0.90 3.99
C SER A 90 9.43 -2.05 3.37
N ILE A 91 9.40 -3.16 4.08
CA ILE A 91 8.64 -4.34 3.69
C ILE A 91 7.68 -4.68 4.82
N ILE A 92 6.39 -4.66 4.51
CA ILE A 92 5.36 -5.06 5.46
C ILE A 92 4.87 -6.44 5.05
N SER A 93 5.00 -7.41 5.93
CA SER A 93 4.62 -8.79 5.61
C SER A 93 3.12 -8.93 5.40
N ALA A 94 2.75 -9.99 4.70
CA ALA A 94 1.35 -10.29 4.42
C ALA A 94 0.54 -10.41 5.71
N GLY A 95 -0.68 -9.90 5.68
CA GLY A 95 -1.62 -10.05 6.77
C GLY A 95 -1.37 -9.16 7.98
N GLU A 96 -0.38 -8.28 7.92
CA GLU A 96 -0.07 -7.44 9.07
C GLU A 96 -1.03 -6.27 9.20
N GLY A 97 -1.35 -5.92 10.44
CA GLY A 97 -2.08 -4.69 10.73
C GLY A 97 -1.13 -3.67 11.32
N ILE A 98 -1.03 -2.52 10.68
CA ILE A 98 -0.06 -1.50 11.07
C ILE A 98 -0.81 -0.32 11.66
N LEU A 99 -0.59 -0.05 12.94
CA LEU A 99 -1.24 1.04 13.67
C LEU A 99 -0.27 2.12 14.12
N LYS A 100 1.01 1.96 13.83
CA LYS A 100 2.04 2.95 14.18
C LYS A 100 2.97 3.12 12.99
N ASP A 101 3.59 4.28 12.91
CA ASP A 101 4.55 4.57 11.87
C ASP A 101 5.69 3.56 11.88
N VAL A 102 6.21 3.30 10.69
CA VAL A 102 7.29 2.33 10.49
C VAL A 102 8.48 3.07 9.91
N PRO A 103 9.64 2.99 10.57
CA PRO A 103 10.83 3.70 10.08
C PRO A 103 11.31 3.19 8.73
N GLU A 104 12.06 4.05 8.05
CA GLU A 104 12.67 3.73 6.77
C GLU A 104 13.45 2.42 6.84
N GLY A 105 13.36 1.61 5.81
CA GLY A 105 14.14 0.39 5.67
C GLY A 105 13.75 -0.74 6.62
N THR A 106 12.55 -0.69 7.17
CA THR A 106 12.11 -1.71 8.13
C THR A 106 11.51 -2.92 7.42
N PHE A 107 11.88 -4.10 7.89
CA PHE A 107 11.17 -5.31 7.54
C PHE A 107 10.22 -5.61 8.71
N PHE A 108 8.94 -5.30 8.52
CA PHE A 108 7.94 -5.46 9.57
C PHE A 108 7.26 -6.81 9.44
N LYS A 109 7.47 -7.65 10.43
CA LYS A 109 6.80 -8.93 10.51
C LYS A 109 6.55 -9.20 11.98
N ARG A 110 5.29 -9.48 12.32
CA ARG A 110 4.97 -9.80 13.70
C ARG A 110 5.72 -11.06 14.09
N ARG A 111 6.21 -11.06 15.33
CA ARG A 111 6.80 -12.26 15.88
C ARG A 111 5.74 -13.35 15.82
N SER A 112 6.06 -14.45 15.20
CA SER A 112 5.06 -15.45 14.93
C SER A 112 4.81 -16.34 16.14
N GLN A 113 3.70 -17.05 16.10
CA GLN A 113 3.32 -17.92 17.17
C GLN A 113 4.28 -19.08 17.35
N GLU A 114 4.95 -19.50 16.32
CA GLU A 114 5.85 -20.62 16.45
C GLU A 114 7.02 -20.26 17.33
N SER A 115 7.30 -19.00 17.53
CA SER A 115 8.35 -18.64 18.48
C SER A 115 7.94 -19.09 19.88
N SER A 116 6.66 -19.20 20.13
CA SER A 116 6.18 -19.73 21.40
C SER A 116 6.11 -21.24 21.35
N ASP A 117 6.19 -21.79 20.18
CA ASP A 117 6.15 -23.23 20.00
C ASP A 117 7.51 -23.85 20.06
N ALA A 118 8.47 -23.04 19.91
CA ALA A 118 9.84 -23.52 19.77
C ALA A 118 10.24 -24.41 20.92
#